data_208b746471bdf2f290ec1b4add0c8f00
#
_entry.id   208b746471bdf2f290ec1b4add0c8f00
#
_cell.length_a   1.000
_cell.length_b   1.000
_cell.length_c   1.000
_cell.angle_alpha   90.00
_cell.angle_beta   90.00
_cell.angle_gamma   90.00
#
_symmetry.space_group_name_H-M   'P 1'
#
loop_
_entity.id
_entity.type
_entity.pdbx_description
1 polymer ?
#
loop_
_entity_poly.entity_id
_entity_poly.type
_entity_poly.pdbx_seq_one_letter_code
_entity_poly.pdbx_strand_id
1 'polypeptide(L)'
;MPSPNPAVLDFLLARRSRPAKTLALPAPSRDELAPILTAAARSPDHGKLEPWRFIVLEKPAMPRLAALADARGAALGLDEERRAKGRGQFEASH
;
A
#
# COMPACT_ATOMS: atom_id res chain seq x y z
N MET A 1 0.91 -25.03 -26.25
CA MET A 1 0.74 -24.92 -24.79
C MET A 1 1.95 -24.23 -24.19
N PRO A 2 1.79 -23.19 -23.42
CA PRO A 2 2.91 -22.61 -22.70
C PRO A 2 3.45 -23.62 -21.67
N SER A 3 4.76 -23.62 -21.48
CA SER A 3 5.40 -24.45 -20.47
C SER A 3 5.16 -23.86 -19.09
N PRO A 4 4.98 -24.69 -18.05
CA PRO A 4 4.88 -24.21 -16.69
C PRO A 4 6.19 -23.52 -16.25
N ASN A 5 6.07 -22.50 -15.40
CA ASN A 5 7.21 -21.84 -14.79
C ASN A 5 7.21 -22.13 -13.28
N PRO A 6 7.97 -23.15 -12.82
CA PRO A 6 7.96 -23.54 -11.41
C PRO A 6 8.38 -22.40 -10.45
N ALA A 7 9.34 -21.57 -10.85
CA ALA A 7 9.80 -20.46 -10.00
C ALA A 7 8.68 -19.46 -9.73
N VAL A 8 7.87 -19.15 -10.74
CA VAL A 8 6.73 -18.23 -10.56
C VAL A 8 5.67 -18.86 -9.67
N LEU A 9 5.36 -20.14 -9.88
CA LEU A 9 4.39 -20.85 -9.05
C LEU A 9 4.85 -20.93 -7.59
N ASP A 10 6.10 -21.28 -7.36
CA ASP A 10 6.67 -21.35 -6.02
C ASP A 10 6.58 -20.00 -5.30
N PHE A 11 6.88 -18.91 -6.01
CA PHE A 11 6.74 -17.57 -5.45
C PHE A 11 5.29 -17.28 -5.05
N LEU A 12 4.34 -17.56 -5.93
CA LEU A 12 2.92 -17.31 -5.67
C LEU A 12 2.40 -18.14 -4.48
N LEU A 13 2.87 -19.38 -4.35
CA LEU A 13 2.47 -20.26 -3.25
C LEU A 13 3.10 -19.86 -1.91
N ALA A 14 4.31 -19.32 -1.94
CA ALA A 14 5.05 -18.96 -0.74
C ALA A 14 4.72 -17.56 -0.22
N ARG A 15 4.30 -16.65 -1.10
CA ARG A 15 4.02 -15.27 -0.69
C ARG A 15 2.88 -15.20 0.33
N ARG A 16 2.96 -14.24 1.22
CA ARG A 16 1.88 -13.95 2.19
C ARG A 16 1.71 -12.44 2.29
N SER A 17 0.47 -12.01 2.52
CA SER A 17 0.20 -10.65 2.94
C SER A 17 0.69 -10.44 4.36
N ARG A 18 1.31 -9.29 4.61
CA ARG A 18 1.82 -8.94 5.93
C ARG A 18 1.12 -7.68 6.43
N PRO A 19 0.76 -7.59 7.71
CA PRO A 19 0.22 -6.34 8.26
C PRO A 19 1.24 -5.22 8.14
N ALA A 20 0.77 -4.01 7.80
CA ALA A 20 1.65 -2.85 7.61
C ALA A 20 2.54 -2.58 8.83
N LYS A 21 2.01 -2.78 10.03
CA LYS A 21 2.74 -2.58 11.29
C LYS A 21 3.93 -3.54 11.50
N THR A 22 4.01 -4.62 10.73
CA THR A 22 5.11 -5.59 10.81
C THR A 22 6.22 -5.30 9.82
N LEU A 23 6.01 -4.35 8.93
CA LEU A 23 7.02 -3.93 7.97
C LEU A 23 8.08 -3.08 8.65
N ALA A 24 9.30 -3.17 8.17
CA ALA A 24 10.44 -2.46 8.72
C ALA A 24 11.27 -1.84 7.61
N LEU A 25 12.08 -0.86 7.96
CA LEU A 25 13.06 -0.28 7.04
C LEU A 25 14.11 -1.33 6.63
N PRO A 26 14.71 -1.21 5.42
CA PRO A 26 14.57 -0.06 4.53
C PRO A 26 13.31 -0.08 3.68
N ALA A 27 12.79 1.10 3.36
CA ALA A 27 11.75 1.26 2.36
C ALA A 27 12.37 1.27 0.96
N PRO A 28 11.63 0.92 -0.11
CA PRO A 28 12.16 0.98 -1.46
C PRO A 28 12.61 2.40 -1.84
N SER A 29 13.72 2.49 -2.57
CA SER A 29 14.13 3.73 -3.22
C SER A 29 13.19 4.01 -4.41
N ARG A 30 13.30 5.22 -4.98
CA ARG A 30 12.54 5.55 -6.19
C ARG A 30 12.86 4.61 -7.35
N ASP A 31 14.13 4.23 -7.52
CA ASP A 31 14.55 3.31 -8.57
C ASP A 31 14.01 1.90 -8.36
N GLU A 32 13.92 1.46 -7.12
CA GLU A 32 13.31 0.18 -6.77
C GLU A 32 11.78 0.21 -6.88
N LEU A 33 11.17 1.36 -6.59
CA LEU A 33 9.72 1.53 -6.64
C LEU A 33 9.18 1.48 -8.07
N ALA A 34 9.91 1.98 -9.06
CA ALA A 34 9.47 2.00 -10.44
C ALA A 34 9.08 0.63 -10.99
N PRO A 35 9.91 -0.43 -10.87
CA PRO A 35 9.49 -1.77 -11.31
C PRO A 35 8.35 -2.35 -10.47
N ILE A 36 8.24 -2.01 -9.19
CA ILE A 36 7.12 -2.45 -8.34
C ILE A 36 5.80 -1.88 -8.88
N LEU A 37 5.76 -0.59 -9.17
CA LEU A 37 4.56 0.06 -9.73
C LEU A 37 4.24 -0.46 -11.14
N THR A 38 5.26 -0.71 -11.95
CA THR A 38 5.08 -1.30 -13.27
C THR A 38 4.45 -2.70 -13.16
N ALA A 39 4.91 -3.52 -12.24
CA ALA A 39 4.32 -4.84 -11.98
C ALA A 39 2.86 -4.72 -11.50
N ALA A 40 2.58 -3.78 -10.61
CA ALA A 40 1.23 -3.53 -10.12
C ALA A 40 0.28 -3.10 -11.24
N ALA A 41 0.76 -2.35 -12.23
CA ALA A 41 -0.02 -1.90 -13.37
C ALA A 41 -0.30 -3.02 -14.40
N ARG A 42 0.29 -4.21 -14.25
CA ARG A 42 0.04 -5.37 -15.11
C ARG A 42 -1.22 -6.14 -14.73
N SER A 43 -2.23 -5.43 -14.25
CA SER A 43 -3.53 -6.01 -13.95
C SER A 43 -4.36 -6.19 -15.21
N PRO A 44 -5.27 -7.18 -15.27
CA PRO A 44 -6.21 -7.31 -16.37
C PRO A 44 -6.99 -6.01 -16.57
N ASP A 45 -7.13 -5.61 -17.84
CA ASP A 45 -7.74 -4.33 -18.20
C ASP A 45 -8.52 -4.49 -19.52
N HIS A 46 -9.82 -4.43 -19.42
CA HIS A 46 -10.70 -4.57 -20.57
C HIS A 46 -10.62 -3.34 -21.45
N GLY A 47 -10.23 -3.54 -22.72
CA GLY A 47 -10.14 -2.46 -23.70
C GLY A 47 -8.96 -1.51 -23.48
N LYS A 48 -8.00 -1.87 -22.63
CA LYS A 48 -6.80 -1.07 -22.31
C LYS A 48 -7.16 0.35 -21.87
N LEU A 49 -8.16 0.47 -21.00
CA LEU A 49 -8.59 1.75 -20.46
C LEU A 49 -7.61 2.34 -19.46
N GLU A 50 -6.75 1.48 -18.88
CA GLU A 50 -5.75 1.87 -17.88
C GLU A 50 -6.38 2.71 -16.75
N PRO A 51 -7.43 2.20 -16.07
CA PRO A 51 -8.26 3.00 -15.17
C PRO A 51 -7.61 3.28 -13.82
N TRP A 52 -6.40 2.80 -13.61
CA TRP A 52 -5.66 2.97 -12.35
C TRP A 52 -4.74 4.18 -12.40
N ARG A 53 -4.39 4.63 -11.23
CA ARG A 53 -3.30 5.57 -11.00
C ARG A 53 -2.66 5.24 -9.66
N PHE A 54 -1.43 5.69 -9.47
CA PHE A 54 -0.71 5.51 -8.22
C PHE A 54 -0.40 6.85 -7.59
N ILE A 55 -0.59 6.93 -6.28
CA ILE A 55 -0.19 8.07 -5.47
C ILE A 55 0.81 7.53 -4.45
N VAL A 56 2.06 7.98 -4.55
CA VAL A 56 3.13 7.57 -3.64
C VAL A 56 3.18 8.53 -2.47
N LEU A 57 3.05 7.99 -1.26
CA LEU A 57 3.10 8.75 -0.02
C LEU A 57 4.34 8.31 0.75
N GLU A 58 5.29 9.24 0.88
CA GLU A 58 6.51 8.99 1.60
C GLU A 58 6.33 9.29 3.10
N LYS A 59 7.24 8.78 3.94
CA LYS A 59 7.17 8.92 5.40
C LYS A 59 6.89 10.35 5.86
N PRO A 60 7.52 11.41 5.32
CA PRO A 60 7.24 12.78 5.76
C PRO A 60 5.79 13.24 5.58
N ALA A 61 5.01 12.58 4.71
CA ALA A 61 3.60 12.89 4.51
C ALA A 61 2.69 12.23 5.55
N MET A 62 3.15 11.24 6.29
CA MET A 62 2.32 10.43 7.19
C MET A 62 1.72 11.24 8.34
N PRO A 63 2.44 12.14 9.04
CA PRO A 63 1.82 12.95 10.09
C PRO A 63 0.66 13.81 9.59
N ARG A 64 0.76 14.33 8.38
CA ARG A 64 -0.30 15.12 7.75
C ARG A 64 -1.53 14.27 7.47
N LEU A 65 -1.34 13.05 6.98
CA LEU A 65 -2.44 12.10 6.76
C LEU A 65 -3.09 11.68 8.07
N ALA A 66 -2.31 11.44 9.11
CA ALA A 66 -2.82 11.11 10.43
C ALA A 66 -3.72 12.25 10.96
N ALA A 67 -3.29 13.50 10.82
CA ALA A 67 -4.07 14.66 11.23
C ALA A 67 -5.37 14.79 10.42
N LEU A 68 -5.33 14.55 9.11
CA LEU A 68 -6.50 14.57 8.26
C LEU A 68 -7.50 13.45 8.62
N ALA A 69 -6.99 12.26 8.90
CA ALA A 69 -7.81 11.13 9.34
C ALA A 69 -8.52 11.43 10.67
N ASP A 70 -7.80 12.05 11.60
CA ASP A 70 -8.37 12.45 12.88
C ASP A 70 -9.46 13.51 12.73
N ALA A 71 -9.20 14.55 11.95
CA ALA A 71 -10.18 15.60 11.67
C ALA A 71 -11.43 15.05 10.98
N ARG A 72 -11.24 14.14 10.03
CA ARG A 72 -12.37 13.48 9.34
C ARG A 72 -13.16 12.61 10.30
N GLY A 73 -12.48 11.88 11.18
CA GLY A 73 -13.12 11.05 12.20
C GLY A 73 -13.97 11.90 13.15
N ALA A 74 -13.47 13.05 13.58
CA ALA A 74 -14.23 13.99 14.41
C ALA A 74 -15.49 14.50 13.67
N ALA A 75 -15.35 14.86 12.39
CA ALA A 75 -16.48 15.32 11.57
C ALA A 75 -17.55 14.24 11.39
N LEU A 76 -17.16 12.96 11.38
CA LEU A 76 -18.06 11.81 11.28
C LEU A 76 -18.63 11.37 12.62
N GLY A 77 -18.25 12.01 13.72
CA GLY A 77 -18.75 11.68 15.06
C GLY A 77 -18.11 10.42 15.66
N LEU A 78 -16.94 10.01 15.20
CA LEU A 78 -16.23 8.85 15.76
C LEU A 78 -15.69 9.17 17.15
N ASP A 79 -15.68 8.15 18.03
CA ASP A 79 -15.12 8.26 19.35
C ASP A 79 -13.58 8.33 19.33
N GLU A 80 -12.97 8.68 20.47
CA GLU A 80 -11.52 8.84 20.56
C GLU A 80 -10.77 7.53 20.28
N GLU A 81 -11.32 6.39 20.65
CA GLU A 81 -10.69 5.09 20.39
C GLU A 81 -10.54 4.82 18.90
N ARG A 82 -11.60 5.06 18.12
CA ARG A 82 -11.58 4.89 16.65
C ARG A 82 -10.70 5.92 15.97
N ARG A 83 -10.72 7.15 16.45
CA ARG A 83 -9.87 8.22 15.94
C ARG A 83 -8.39 7.91 16.18
N ALA A 84 -8.05 7.41 17.36
CA ALA A 84 -6.69 6.99 17.67
C ALA A 84 -6.19 5.86 16.77
N LYS A 85 -7.04 4.89 16.46
CA LYS A 85 -6.72 3.82 15.52
C LYS A 85 -6.44 4.38 14.12
N GLY A 86 -7.24 5.33 13.64
CA GLY A 86 -7.04 5.97 12.34
C GLY A 86 -5.71 6.70 12.26
N ARG A 87 -5.37 7.49 13.28
CA ARG A 87 -4.06 8.16 13.37
C ARG A 87 -2.91 7.15 13.36
N GLY A 88 -3.02 6.11 14.18
CA GLY A 88 -1.96 5.12 14.35
C GLY A 88 -1.61 4.36 13.08
N GLN A 89 -2.57 4.14 12.20
CA GLN A 89 -2.32 3.48 10.92
C GLN A 89 -1.33 4.25 10.05
N PHE A 90 -1.42 5.57 10.02
CA PHE A 90 -0.50 6.41 9.24
C PHE A 90 0.80 6.66 9.99
N GLU A 91 0.75 6.86 11.30
CA GLU A 91 1.93 7.11 12.13
C GLU A 91 2.87 5.90 12.15
N ALA A 92 2.34 4.69 12.10
CA ALA A 92 3.13 3.46 12.11
C ALA A 92 3.73 3.10 10.73
N SER A 93 3.35 3.79 9.67
CA SER A 93 3.84 3.52 8.31
C SER A 93 5.29 3.98 8.14
N HIS A 94 6.09 3.21 7.39
CA HIS A 94 7.49 3.49 7.10
C HIS A 94 7.69 4.09 5.72
#